data_64f561ed813f46139d043490aeec1320
#
_entry.id   64f561ed813f46139d043490aeec1320
#
_cell.length_a   1.000
_cell.length_b   1.000
_cell.length_c   1.000
_cell.angle_alpha   90.00
_cell.angle_beta   90.00
_cell.angle_gamma   90.00
#
_symmetry.space_group_name_H-M   'P 1'
#
loop_
_entity.id
_entity.type
_entity.pdbx_description
1 polymer ?
#
loop_
_entity_poly.entity_id
_entity_poly.type
_entity_poly.pdbx_seq_one_letter_code
_entity_poly.pdbx_strand_id
1 'polypeptide(L)'
;MRIQLRNITKYYKHTAAVNCLNMEIKDGEFLVVLGSSGSGKTTTLNMIAGLETPTSGDIYFNDNLVNTVPPGKRDIALVFQNYALYPHMKIFDNIAFPLRIRKVKDLNENVENTARMLGINNLLQKYPKELSGGEKQRVALARALVRNPQVFLMDEPLSNLDARLRISARGELKKLQKQRNVTTVYVTHDQTEALTLGDRIAVMDKGRLQQIGTPYEIYNAPQNTFIAGFVGAPAMNFAEVRLITASSFALGETILESPVPPANTPQVILGIRPEKLQCVSPDFKNAIKSIVEHIEYLGHESVCHVRISPDILWSVKNTESTVSAGDLVGLAFSPDAVHWFDQSTGMRILDRSVNTMHT
;
A
#
# COMPACT_ATOMS: atom_id res chain seq x y z
N MET A 1 -14.54 -4.42 15.50
CA MET A 1 -15.46 -5.22 14.64
C MET A 1 -14.65 -5.94 13.57
N ARG A 2 -14.66 -7.28 13.54
CA ARG A 2 -14.02 -8.10 12.50
C ARG A 2 -14.84 -8.07 11.21
N ILE A 3 -14.16 -8.01 10.04
CA ILE A 3 -14.81 -8.05 8.71
C ILE A 3 -14.23 -9.22 7.94
N GLN A 4 -15.10 -10.03 7.33
CA GLN A 4 -14.68 -11.14 6.46
C GLN A 4 -15.35 -11.00 5.08
N LEU A 5 -14.54 -11.12 4.05
CA LEU A 5 -14.94 -11.22 2.65
C LEU A 5 -14.68 -12.65 2.21
N ARG A 6 -15.73 -13.37 1.79
CA ARG A 6 -15.64 -14.77 1.36
C ARG A 6 -16.06 -14.90 -0.10
N ASN A 7 -15.11 -15.23 -0.96
CA ASN A 7 -15.31 -15.43 -2.40
C ASN A 7 -16.04 -14.27 -3.10
N ILE A 8 -15.77 -13.05 -2.66
CA ILE A 8 -16.44 -11.85 -3.17
C ILE A 8 -16.09 -11.62 -4.63
N THR A 9 -17.13 -11.54 -5.46
CA THR A 9 -17.00 -11.19 -6.88
C THR A 9 -17.99 -10.09 -7.22
N LYS A 10 -17.52 -9.10 -8.00
CA LYS A 10 -18.35 -8.01 -8.53
C LYS A 10 -18.11 -7.83 -10.01
N TYR A 11 -19.16 -7.97 -10.78
CA TYR A 11 -19.19 -7.65 -12.20
C TYR A 11 -19.92 -6.33 -12.47
N TYR A 12 -19.36 -5.51 -13.35
CA TYR A 12 -20.05 -4.44 -14.03
C TYR A 12 -20.19 -4.83 -15.50
N LYS A 13 -21.40 -5.14 -15.92
CA LYS A 13 -21.68 -5.74 -17.24
C LYS A 13 -20.82 -7.02 -17.43
N HIS A 14 -19.82 -6.98 -18.29
CA HIS A 14 -18.94 -8.10 -18.60
C HIS A 14 -17.56 -8.04 -17.94
N THR A 15 -17.28 -6.97 -17.19
CA THR A 15 -15.97 -6.76 -16.57
C THR A 15 -16.01 -7.12 -15.08
N ALA A 16 -15.14 -8.03 -14.67
CA ALA A 16 -14.96 -8.35 -13.27
C ALA A 16 -14.12 -7.24 -12.60
N ALA A 17 -14.76 -6.38 -11.82
CA ALA A 17 -14.06 -5.35 -11.03
C ALA A 17 -13.42 -5.94 -9.78
N VAL A 18 -14.01 -6.99 -9.19
CA VAL A 18 -13.45 -7.81 -8.11
C VAL A 18 -13.74 -9.27 -8.44
N ASN A 19 -12.74 -10.13 -8.28
CA ASN A 19 -12.82 -11.53 -8.68
C ASN A 19 -12.32 -12.44 -7.56
N CYS A 20 -13.25 -13.21 -6.97
CA CYS A 20 -13.01 -14.23 -5.95
C CYS A 20 -12.13 -13.72 -4.78
N LEU A 21 -12.45 -12.54 -4.27
CA LEU A 21 -11.68 -11.91 -3.17
C LEU A 21 -12.01 -12.60 -1.85
N ASN A 22 -10.97 -13.12 -1.20
CA ASN A 22 -11.01 -13.64 0.15
C ASN A 22 -10.10 -12.80 1.03
N MET A 23 -10.65 -12.17 2.07
CA MET A 23 -9.88 -11.28 2.94
C MET A 23 -10.53 -11.19 4.32
N GLU A 24 -9.71 -11.21 5.36
CA GLU A 24 -10.13 -10.98 6.73
C GLU A 24 -9.44 -9.75 7.31
N ILE A 25 -10.22 -8.88 7.95
CA ILE A 25 -9.80 -7.69 8.66
C ILE A 25 -10.11 -7.92 10.13
N LYS A 26 -9.07 -7.90 10.96
CA LYS A 26 -9.20 -8.16 12.41
C LYS A 26 -9.85 -6.98 13.13
N ASP A 27 -10.40 -7.23 14.30
CA ASP A 27 -10.94 -6.15 15.15
C ASP A 27 -9.83 -5.17 15.54
N GLY A 28 -10.10 -3.87 15.42
CA GLY A 28 -9.14 -2.81 15.70
C GLY A 28 -7.97 -2.69 14.72
N GLU A 29 -7.92 -3.51 13.67
CA GLU A 29 -6.86 -3.48 12.65
C GLU A 29 -6.96 -2.26 11.75
N PHE A 30 -5.80 -1.69 11.38
CA PHE A 30 -5.67 -0.74 10.28
C PHE A 30 -5.21 -1.51 9.03
N LEU A 31 -6.15 -1.95 8.20
CA LEU A 31 -5.85 -2.59 6.93
C LEU A 31 -5.77 -1.55 5.81
N VAL A 32 -4.66 -1.53 5.08
CA VAL A 32 -4.53 -0.73 3.86
C VAL A 32 -4.75 -1.61 2.63
N VAL A 33 -5.64 -1.18 1.74
CA VAL A 33 -5.84 -1.78 0.43
C VAL A 33 -5.09 -0.95 -0.60
N LEU A 34 -3.98 -1.48 -1.09
CA LEU A 34 -3.06 -0.84 -2.03
C LEU A 34 -3.21 -1.43 -3.43
N GLY A 35 -3.05 -0.62 -4.47
CA GLY A 35 -3.04 -1.09 -5.86
C GLY A 35 -3.14 0.06 -6.86
N SER A 36 -2.93 -0.23 -8.14
CA SER A 36 -3.07 0.72 -9.24
C SER A 36 -4.53 1.20 -9.41
N SER A 37 -4.73 2.25 -10.19
CA SER A 37 -6.08 2.68 -10.57
C SER A 37 -6.80 1.55 -11.31
N GLY A 38 -8.08 1.32 -10.98
CA GLY A 38 -8.86 0.24 -11.59
C GLY A 38 -8.61 -1.17 -11.03
N SER A 39 -7.79 -1.32 -9.99
CA SER A 39 -7.51 -2.64 -9.38
C SER A 39 -8.66 -3.21 -8.52
N GLY A 40 -9.77 -2.49 -8.34
CA GLY A 40 -10.96 -2.96 -7.60
C GLY A 40 -11.07 -2.47 -6.16
N LYS A 41 -10.16 -1.62 -5.67
CA LYS A 41 -10.10 -1.11 -4.29
C LYS A 41 -11.37 -0.40 -3.84
N THR A 42 -11.77 0.66 -4.55
CA THR A 42 -12.99 1.44 -4.27
C THR A 42 -14.24 0.58 -4.37
N THR A 43 -14.29 -0.35 -5.33
CA THR A 43 -15.41 -1.31 -5.45
C THR A 43 -15.49 -2.20 -4.22
N THR A 44 -14.36 -2.72 -3.74
CA THR A 44 -14.29 -3.52 -2.51
C THR A 44 -14.75 -2.70 -1.30
N LEU A 45 -14.28 -1.46 -1.17
CA LEU A 45 -14.68 -0.56 -0.10
C LEU A 45 -16.19 -0.29 -0.13
N ASN A 46 -16.75 -0.02 -1.32
CA ASN A 46 -18.18 0.23 -1.50
C ASN A 46 -19.05 -1.00 -1.17
N MET A 47 -18.58 -2.20 -1.46
CA MET A 47 -19.26 -3.44 -1.05
C MET A 47 -19.25 -3.62 0.48
N ILE A 48 -18.13 -3.35 1.15
CA ILE A 48 -18.07 -3.34 2.62
C ILE A 48 -19.02 -2.26 3.19
N ALA A 49 -19.08 -1.09 2.56
CA ALA A 49 -19.98 -0.01 2.95
C ALA A 49 -21.46 -0.34 2.72
N GLY A 50 -21.79 -1.29 1.83
CA GLY A 50 -23.16 -1.58 1.41
C GLY A 50 -23.72 -0.61 0.38
N LEU A 51 -22.84 0.20 -0.24
CA LEU A 51 -23.19 1.07 -1.38
C LEU A 51 -23.25 0.28 -2.68
N GLU A 52 -22.55 -0.86 -2.73
CA GLU A 52 -22.56 -1.82 -3.82
C GLU A 52 -22.89 -3.21 -3.28
N THR A 53 -23.67 -3.98 -4.02
CA THR A 53 -23.94 -5.37 -3.68
C THR A 53 -22.99 -6.26 -4.46
N PRO A 54 -22.32 -7.25 -3.83
CA PRO A 54 -21.52 -8.24 -4.56
C PRO A 54 -22.40 -9.02 -5.54
N THR A 55 -21.83 -9.43 -6.67
CA THR A 55 -22.51 -10.32 -7.62
C THR A 55 -22.60 -11.74 -7.05
N SER A 56 -21.56 -12.15 -6.31
CA SER A 56 -21.53 -13.42 -5.57
C SER A 56 -20.56 -13.31 -4.38
N GLY A 57 -20.67 -14.27 -3.45
CA GLY A 57 -19.88 -14.29 -2.21
C GLY A 57 -20.54 -13.52 -1.08
N ASP A 58 -19.94 -13.60 0.10
CA ASP A 58 -20.52 -13.15 1.36
C ASP A 58 -19.64 -12.20 2.13
N ILE A 59 -20.23 -11.15 2.71
CA ILE A 59 -19.58 -10.19 3.60
C ILE A 59 -20.14 -10.39 5.00
N TYR A 60 -19.24 -10.62 5.97
CA TYR A 60 -19.61 -10.77 7.36
C TYR A 60 -19.01 -9.65 8.21
N PHE A 61 -19.82 -9.11 9.13
CA PHE A 61 -19.38 -8.27 10.23
C PHE A 61 -19.50 -9.10 11.52
N ASN A 62 -18.37 -9.44 12.13
CA ASN A 62 -18.23 -10.52 13.08
C ASN A 62 -18.77 -11.82 12.44
N ASP A 63 -19.86 -12.37 12.97
CA ASP A 63 -20.48 -13.59 12.43
C ASP A 63 -21.80 -13.31 11.69
N ASN A 64 -22.17 -12.02 11.49
CA ASN A 64 -23.41 -11.62 10.86
C ASN A 64 -23.21 -11.34 9.36
N LEU A 65 -23.98 -12.00 8.51
CA LEU A 65 -24.04 -11.73 7.07
C LEU A 65 -24.67 -10.36 6.82
N VAL A 66 -23.95 -9.49 6.08
CA VAL A 66 -24.39 -8.10 5.86
C VAL A 66 -24.70 -7.76 4.39
N ASN A 67 -24.70 -8.71 3.49
CA ASN A 67 -24.93 -8.46 2.05
C ASN A 67 -26.17 -7.63 1.76
N THR A 68 -27.27 -7.88 2.48
CA THR A 68 -28.57 -7.19 2.34
C THR A 68 -28.79 -6.06 3.34
N VAL A 69 -27.83 -5.85 4.28
CA VAL A 69 -27.93 -4.78 5.28
C VAL A 69 -27.59 -3.44 4.63
N PRO A 70 -28.51 -2.47 4.65
CA PRO A 70 -28.27 -1.17 4.03
C PRO A 70 -27.18 -0.37 4.77
N PRO A 71 -26.45 0.55 4.08
CA PRO A 71 -25.29 1.28 4.62
C PRO A 71 -25.56 1.95 5.98
N GLY A 72 -26.73 2.58 6.15
CA GLY A 72 -27.10 3.28 7.38
C GLY A 72 -27.21 2.39 8.63
N LYS A 73 -27.36 1.07 8.45
CA LYS A 73 -27.47 0.07 9.52
C LYS A 73 -26.18 -0.74 9.75
N ARG A 74 -25.10 -0.51 8.98
CA ARG A 74 -23.83 -1.24 9.13
C ARG A 74 -22.91 -0.69 10.22
N ASP A 75 -23.28 0.40 10.89
CA ASP A 75 -22.47 1.13 11.89
C ASP A 75 -21.04 1.46 11.45
N ILE A 76 -20.92 1.91 10.21
CA ILE A 76 -19.70 2.33 9.57
C ILE A 76 -19.67 3.85 9.39
N ALA A 77 -18.48 4.44 9.25
CA ALA A 77 -18.30 5.78 8.72
C ALA A 77 -17.42 5.72 7.48
N LEU A 78 -17.84 6.37 6.40
CA LEU A 78 -17.13 6.44 5.13
C LEU A 78 -16.65 7.86 4.87
N VAL A 79 -15.35 7.98 4.59
CA VAL A 79 -14.69 9.21 4.12
C VAL A 79 -14.37 9.04 2.64
N PHE A 80 -14.98 9.88 1.81
CA PHE A 80 -14.80 9.89 0.36
C PHE A 80 -13.56 10.71 -0.04
N GLN A 81 -12.98 10.41 -1.18
CA GLN A 81 -11.83 11.11 -1.77
C GLN A 81 -12.05 12.63 -1.91
N ASN A 82 -13.24 13.06 -2.26
CA ASN A 82 -13.63 14.48 -2.41
C ASN A 82 -14.20 15.09 -1.13
N TYR A 83 -14.02 14.42 0.03
CA TYR A 83 -14.53 14.81 1.35
C TYR A 83 -16.06 14.83 1.46
N ALA A 84 -16.80 15.00 0.37
CA ALA A 84 -18.26 15.05 0.28
C ALA A 84 -18.92 15.96 1.34
N LEU A 85 -18.31 17.12 1.63
CA LEU A 85 -18.89 18.11 2.56
C LEU A 85 -20.10 18.78 1.93
N TYR A 86 -21.12 19.07 2.75
CA TYR A 86 -22.31 19.78 2.32
C TYR A 86 -21.98 21.27 2.14
N PRO A 87 -21.92 21.80 0.90
CA PRO A 87 -21.38 23.15 0.65
C PRO A 87 -22.23 24.27 1.20
N HIS A 88 -23.53 24.03 1.38
CA HIS A 88 -24.52 24.98 1.88
C HIS A 88 -24.66 25.00 3.41
N MET A 89 -23.96 24.10 4.11
CA MET A 89 -23.96 23.99 5.56
C MET A 89 -22.68 24.54 6.16
N LYS A 90 -22.76 25.19 7.33
CA LYS A 90 -21.59 25.51 8.14
C LYS A 90 -20.86 24.24 8.57
N ILE A 91 -19.59 24.37 8.97
CA ILE A 91 -18.78 23.23 9.42
C ILE A 91 -19.40 22.56 10.64
N PHE A 92 -19.91 23.34 11.59
CA PHE A 92 -20.68 22.81 12.72
C PHE A 92 -21.80 21.88 12.25
N ASP A 93 -22.64 22.35 11.30
CA ASP A 93 -23.77 21.58 10.79
C ASP A 93 -23.33 20.34 9.98
N ASN A 94 -22.23 20.43 9.23
CA ASN A 94 -21.63 19.28 8.55
C ASN A 94 -21.27 18.17 9.54
N ILE A 95 -20.62 18.52 10.66
CA ILE A 95 -20.22 17.56 11.70
C ILE A 95 -21.44 17.07 12.47
N ALA A 96 -22.39 17.95 12.80
CA ALA A 96 -23.61 17.64 13.55
C ALA A 96 -24.61 16.76 12.77
N PHE A 97 -24.57 16.80 11.44
CA PHE A 97 -25.57 16.17 10.57
C PHE A 97 -25.86 14.70 10.91
N PRO A 98 -24.86 13.82 11.03
CA PRO A 98 -25.12 12.42 11.36
C PRO A 98 -25.70 12.22 12.78
N LEU A 99 -25.42 13.11 13.73
CA LEU A 99 -26.00 13.06 15.08
C LEU A 99 -27.46 13.49 15.08
N ARG A 100 -27.80 14.49 14.26
CA ARG A 100 -29.22 14.94 14.09
C ARG A 100 -30.09 13.81 13.55
N ILE A 101 -29.61 13.06 12.54
CA ILE A 101 -30.33 11.90 11.99
C ILE A 101 -30.58 10.84 13.07
N ARG A 102 -29.61 10.63 13.96
CA ARG A 102 -29.71 9.66 15.06
C ARG A 102 -30.41 10.23 16.30
N LYS A 103 -30.84 11.50 16.29
CA LYS A 103 -31.51 12.19 17.40
C LYS A 103 -30.72 12.12 18.72
N VAL A 104 -29.39 12.30 18.64
CA VAL A 104 -28.49 12.30 19.81
C VAL A 104 -28.75 13.55 20.66
N LYS A 105 -28.89 13.43 21.97
CA LYS A 105 -29.23 14.51 22.88
C LYS A 105 -28.14 15.58 23.02
N ASP A 106 -26.88 15.15 23.23
CA ASP A 106 -25.76 16.05 23.55
C ASP A 106 -24.98 16.45 22.28
N LEU A 107 -25.70 16.87 21.24
CA LEU A 107 -25.16 17.14 19.91
C LEU A 107 -24.08 18.22 19.93
N ASN A 108 -24.27 19.34 20.62
CA ASN A 108 -23.32 20.45 20.66
C ASN A 108 -22.00 20.02 21.30
N GLU A 109 -22.08 19.38 22.47
CA GLU A 109 -20.91 18.91 23.18
C GLU A 109 -20.11 17.90 22.36
N ASN A 110 -20.77 16.93 21.72
CA ASN A 110 -20.12 15.94 20.86
C ASN A 110 -19.39 16.60 19.68
N VAL A 111 -20.02 17.59 19.03
CA VAL A 111 -19.40 18.32 17.92
C VAL A 111 -18.19 19.11 18.39
N GLU A 112 -18.30 19.86 19.49
CA GLU A 112 -17.21 20.67 20.03
C GLU A 112 -16.03 19.81 20.49
N ASN A 113 -16.31 18.71 21.19
CA ASN A 113 -15.28 17.76 21.62
C ASN A 113 -14.54 17.13 20.42
N THR A 114 -15.26 16.74 19.38
CA THR A 114 -14.67 16.19 18.15
C THR A 114 -13.88 17.26 17.40
N ALA A 115 -14.39 18.48 17.32
CA ALA A 115 -13.70 19.60 16.67
C ALA A 115 -12.42 19.98 17.43
N ARG A 116 -12.45 19.97 18.77
CA ARG A 116 -11.27 20.22 19.62
C ARG A 116 -10.20 19.17 19.42
N MET A 117 -10.58 17.90 19.35
CA MET A 117 -9.65 16.77 19.12
C MET A 117 -8.90 16.91 17.80
N LEU A 118 -9.55 17.45 16.76
CA LEU A 118 -8.97 17.62 15.42
C LEU A 118 -8.42 19.05 15.17
N GLY A 119 -8.41 19.92 16.19
CA GLY A 119 -7.88 21.28 16.07
C GLY A 119 -8.64 22.17 15.09
N ILE A 120 -9.97 22.00 14.97
CA ILE A 120 -10.83 22.74 14.01
C ILE A 120 -11.93 23.57 14.67
N ASN A 121 -11.85 23.86 15.97
CA ASN A 121 -12.86 24.64 16.69
C ASN A 121 -13.10 26.01 16.07
N ASN A 122 -12.05 26.67 15.62
CA ASN A 122 -12.09 27.99 14.98
C ASN A 122 -12.78 27.97 13.60
N LEU A 123 -13.05 26.79 13.06
CA LEU A 123 -13.65 26.61 11.74
C LEU A 123 -15.17 26.37 11.79
N LEU A 124 -15.73 26.09 12.96
CA LEU A 124 -17.13 25.65 13.11
C LEU A 124 -18.16 26.59 12.48
N GLN A 125 -17.89 27.88 12.43
CA GLN A 125 -18.82 28.91 11.87
C GLN A 125 -18.58 29.16 10.38
N LYS A 126 -17.48 28.63 9.79
CA LYS A 126 -17.17 28.78 8.36
C LYS A 126 -17.97 27.83 7.48
N TYR A 127 -17.93 28.09 6.18
CA TYR A 127 -18.45 27.20 5.14
C TYR A 127 -17.32 26.42 4.45
N PRO A 128 -17.60 25.26 3.82
CA PRO A 128 -16.57 24.46 3.16
C PRO A 128 -15.73 25.21 2.11
N LYS A 129 -16.31 26.20 1.43
CA LYS A 129 -15.61 27.02 0.42
C LYS A 129 -14.49 27.89 0.99
N GLU A 130 -14.54 28.17 2.31
CA GLU A 130 -13.57 29.02 3.01
C GLU A 130 -12.39 28.23 3.59
N LEU A 131 -12.36 26.92 3.37
CA LEU A 131 -11.37 26.01 3.95
C LEU A 131 -10.31 25.59 2.95
N SER A 132 -9.07 25.46 3.44
CA SER A 132 -7.99 24.76 2.75
C SER A 132 -8.28 23.25 2.60
N GLY A 133 -7.51 22.56 1.74
CA GLY A 133 -7.66 21.10 1.55
C GLY A 133 -7.51 20.31 2.85
N GLY A 134 -6.48 20.63 3.65
CA GLY A 134 -6.25 19.95 4.94
C GLY A 134 -7.34 20.24 5.98
N GLU A 135 -7.90 21.45 6.00
CA GLU A 135 -9.04 21.78 6.87
C GLU A 135 -10.31 21.01 6.43
N LYS A 136 -10.59 20.93 5.12
CA LYS A 136 -11.71 20.11 4.60
C LYS A 136 -11.59 18.66 5.00
N GLN A 137 -10.40 18.10 4.92
CA GLN A 137 -10.11 16.73 5.34
C GLN A 137 -10.42 16.53 6.83
N ARG A 138 -9.88 17.40 7.72
CA ARG A 138 -10.14 17.31 9.16
C ARG A 138 -11.63 17.43 9.49
N VAL A 139 -12.37 18.25 8.76
CA VAL A 139 -13.82 18.34 8.89
C VAL A 139 -14.52 17.05 8.45
N ALA A 140 -14.10 16.43 7.34
CA ALA A 140 -14.64 15.15 6.89
C ALA A 140 -14.38 14.04 7.91
N LEU A 141 -13.18 14.01 8.49
CA LEU A 141 -12.82 13.11 9.58
C LEU A 141 -13.68 13.39 10.84
N ALA A 142 -13.86 14.65 11.22
CA ALA A 142 -14.72 15.02 12.34
C ALA A 142 -16.16 14.51 12.15
N ARG A 143 -16.70 14.68 10.94
CA ARG A 143 -18.05 14.18 10.59
C ARG A 143 -18.17 12.66 10.67
N ALA A 144 -17.09 11.96 10.33
CA ALA A 144 -17.02 10.49 10.44
C ALA A 144 -16.90 10.05 11.91
N LEU A 145 -16.03 10.71 12.67
CA LEU A 145 -15.68 10.37 14.06
C LEU A 145 -16.78 10.66 15.07
N VAL A 146 -17.53 11.76 14.87
CA VAL A 146 -18.56 12.20 15.81
C VAL A 146 -19.62 11.13 16.09
N ARG A 147 -19.76 10.16 15.18
CA ARG A 147 -20.68 9.02 15.30
C ARG A 147 -20.18 7.89 16.17
N ASN A 148 -18.89 7.91 16.54
CA ASN A 148 -18.21 6.79 17.21
C ASN A 148 -18.45 5.44 16.51
N PRO A 149 -18.13 5.30 15.21
CA PRO A 149 -18.44 4.11 14.43
C PRO A 149 -17.56 2.92 14.83
N GLN A 150 -18.07 1.71 14.56
CA GLN A 150 -17.29 0.47 14.76
C GLN A 150 -16.25 0.25 13.67
N VAL A 151 -16.46 0.81 12.47
CA VAL A 151 -15.56 0.69 11.32
C VAL A 151 -15.38 2.02 10.61
N PHE A 152 -14.12 2.36 10.30
CA PHE A 152 -13.78 3.42 9.37
C PHE A 152 -13.47 2.86 7.99
N LEU A 153 -14.10 3.41 6.98
CA LEU A 153 -13.81 3.18 5.58
C LEU A 153 -13.30 4.49 4.97
N MET A 154 -12.13 4.47 4.32
CA MET A 154 -11.51 5.68 3.78
C MET A 154 -11.07 5.42 2.34
N ASP A 155 -11.60 6.19 1.39
CA ASP A 155 -11.25 6.10 -0.02
C ASP A 155 -10.33 7.26 -0.40
N GLU A 156 -9.03 6.99 -0.51
CA GLU A 156 -7.96 7.94 -0.85
C GLU A 156 -8.05 9.30 -0.11
N PRO A 157 -8.23 9.33 1.22
CA PRO A 157 -8.59 10.55 1.94
C PRO A 157 -7.48 11.60 1.94
N LEU A 158 -6.24 11.26 1.61
CA LEU A 158 -5.08 12.17 1.61
C LEU A 158 -4.65 12.62 0.20
N SER A 159 -5.26 12.09 -0.87
CA SER A 159 -4.82 12.32 -2.25
C SER A 159 -4.82 13.80 -2.67
N ASN A 160 -5.75 14.60 -2.13
CA ASN A 160 -5.91 16.02 -2.46
C ASN A 160 -5.08 16.97 -1.57
N LEU A 161 -4.14 16.45 -0.78
CA LEU A 161 -3.25 17.24 0.07
C LEU A 161 -1.88 17.41 -0.57
N ASP A 162 -1.24 18.55 -0.30
CA ASP A 162 0.19 18.72 -0.59
C ASP A 162 1.06 17.78 0.26
N ALA A 163 2.33 17.58 -0.16
CA ALA A 163 3.22 16.61 0.46
C ALA A 163 3.45 16.85 1.97
N ARG A 164 3.57 18.11 2.39
CA ARG A 164 3.83 18.48 3.80
C ARG A 164 2.62 18.19 4.69
N LEU A 165 1.43 18.58 4.24
CA LEU A 165 0.18 18.31 4.96
C LEU A 165 -0.11 16.81 5.00
N ARG A 166 0.22 16.06 3.93
CA ARG A 166 0.03 14.62 3.87
C ARG A 166 0.82 13.88 4.95
N ILE A 167 2.09 14.30 5.19
CA ILE A 167 2.93 13.70 6.25
C ILE A 167 2.30 13.89 7.63
N SER A 168 1.87 15.12 7.96
CA SER A 168 1.21 15.43 9.23
C SER A 168 -0.10 14.64 9.40
N ALA A 169 -0.94 14.64 8.37
CA ALA A 169 -2.24 13.97 8.39
C ALA A 169 -2.14 12.45 8.57
N ARG A 170 -1.12 11.80 7.99
CA ARG A 170 -0.85 10.37 8.24
C ARG A 170 -0.62 10.08 9.72
N GLY A 171 0.26 10.87 10.36
CA GLY A 171 0.55 10.71 11.79
C GLY A 171 -0.70 10.89 12.67
N GLU A 172 -1.53 11.90 12.37
CA GLU A 172 -2.78 12.18 13.08
C GLU A 172 -3.79 11.03 12.91
N LEU A 173 -3.95 10.51 11.69
CA LEU A 173 -4.85 9.38 11.39
C LEU A 173 -4.46 8.12 12.15
N LYS A 174 -3.18 7.74 12.13
CA LYS A 174 -2.67 6.54 12.83
C LYS A 174 -2.86 6.67 14.34
N LYS A 175 -2.53 7.84 14.91
CA LYS A 175 -2.72 8.14 16.34
C LYS A 175 -4.20 8.02 16.74
N LEU A 176 -5.07 8.62 15.95
CA LEU A 176 -6.52 8.62 16.18
C LEU A 176 -7.10 7.21 16.16
N GLN A 177 -6.75 6.42 15.15
CA GLN A 177 -7.21 5.04 15.01
C GLN A 177 -6.76 4.19 16.21
N LYS A 178 -5.49 4.32 16.63
CA LYS A 178 -4.98 3.60 17.81
C LYS A 178 -5.70 4.01 19.08
N GLN A 179 -5.93 5.31 19.30
CA GLN A 179 -6.63 5.82 20.48
C GLN A 179 -8.09 5.32 20.57
N ARG A 180 -8.74 5.15 19.44
CA ARG A 180 -10.15 4.72 19.36
C ARG A 180 -10.30 3.22 19.19
N ASN A 181 -9.23 2.51 18.87
CA ASN A 181 -9.21 1.07 18.54
C ASN A 181 -10.30 0.68 17.54
N VAL A 182 -10.51 1.51 16.51
CA VAL A 182 -11.54 1.31 15.48
C VAL A 182 -10.96 0.54 14.31
N THR A 183 -11.65 -0.50 13.87
CA THR A 183 -11.30 -1.23 12.65
C THR A 183 -11.33 -0.28 11.46
N THR A 184 -10.23 -0.21 10.71
CA THR A 184 -10.08 0.76 9.61
C THR A 184 -9.70 0.04 8.32
N VAL A 185 -10.43 0.33 7.25
CA VAL A 185 -10.08 -0.05 5.87
C VAL A 185 -9.74 1.22 5.10
N TYR A 186 -8.49 1.31 4.70
CA TYR A 186 -7.93 2.49 4.03
C TYR A 186 -7.51 2.15 2.61
N VAL A 187 -8.11 2.77 1.62
CA VAL A 187 -7.78 2.59 0.21
C VAL A 187 -6.82 3.68 -0.22
N THR A 188 -5.75 3.30 -0.89
CA THR A 188 -4.77 4.24 -1.49
C THR A 188 -4.06 3.62 -2.69
N HIS A 189 -3.47 4.47 -3.51
CA HIS A 189 -2.46 4.10 -4.51
C HIS A 189 -1.04 4.56 -4.09
N ASP A 190 -0.90 5.28 -2.98
CA ASP A 190 0.38 5.75 -2.43
C ASP A 190 1.02 4.66 -1.56
N GLN A 191 2.18 4.16 -2.02
CA GLN A 191 2.93 3.11 -1.33
C GLN A 191 3.45 3.58 0.03
N THR A 192 3.84 4.86 0.15
CA THR A 192 4.33 5.43 1.41
C THR A 192 3.23 5.46 2.47
N GLU A 193 2.00 5.79 2.06
CA GLU A 193 0.84 5.70 2.95
C GLU A 193 0.62 4.26 3.41
N ALA A 194 0.65 3.30 2.48
CA ALA A 194 0.44 1.90 2.80
C ALA A 194 1.48 1.36 3.79
N LEU A 195 2.77 1.61 3.52
CA LEU A 195 3.88 1.14 4.37
C LEU A 195 3.91 1.80 5.75
N THR A 196 3.39 3.04 5.88
CA THR A 196 3.45 3.80 7.15
C THR A 196 2.19 3.66 8.01
N LEU A 197 1.01 3.50 7.41
CA LEU A 197 -0.26 3.44 8.12
C LEU A 197 -0.71 2.02 8.45
N GLY A 198 -0.50 1.06 7.54
CA GLY A 198 -1.03 -0.29 7.65
C GLY A 198 -0.43 -1.09 8.81
N ASP A 199 -1.27 -1.77 9.56
CA ASP A 199 -0.84 -2.92 10.36
C ASP A 199 -0.64 -4.11 9.42
N ARG A 200 -1.51 -4.24 8.41
CA ARG A 200 -1.35 -5.10 7.23
C ARG A 200 -1.72 -4.33 5.96
N ILE A 201 -1.17 -4.80 4.85
CA ILE A 201 -1.42 -4.27 3.50
C ILE A 201 -1.98 -5.40 2.65
N ALA A 202 -3.12 -5.17 2.01
CA ALA A 202 -3.68 -6.03 0.96
C ALA A 202 -3.38 -5.39 -0.39
N VAL A 203 -2.49 -6.01 -1.18
CA VAL A 203 -2.14 -5.52 -2.51
C VAL A 203 -3.08 -6.13 -3.53
N MET A 204 -3.79 -5.29 -4.29
CA MET A 204 -4.74 -5.69 -5.32
C MET A 204 -4.24 -5.34 -6.72
N ASP A 205 -4.46 -6.26 -7.66
CA ASP A 205 -4.29 -6.01 -9.08
C ASP A 205 -5.40 -6.69 -9.87
N LYS A 206 -5.96 -5.98 -10.86
CA LYS A 206 -6.99 -6.51 -11.80
C LYS A 206 -8.13 -7.26 -11.08
N GLY A 207 -8.61 -6.69 -9.97
CA GLY A 207 -9.71 -7.24 -9.18
C GLY A 207 -9.35 -8.43 -8.29
N ARG A 208 -8.08 -8.80 -8.18
CA ARG A 208 -7.60 -9.94 -7.38
C ARG A 208 -6.66 -9.49 -6.28
N LEU A 209 -6.72 -10.17 -5.14
CA LEU A 209 -5.72 -10.04 -4.08
C LEU A 209 -4.44 -10.75 -4.52
N GLN A 210 -3.34 -10.01 -4.55
CA GLN A 210 -2.02 -10.55 -4.92
C GLN A 210 -1.24 -11.01 -3.69
N GLN A 211 -1.29 -10.24 -2.61
CA GLN A 211 -0.67 -10.57 -1.33
C GLN A 211 -1.36 -9.78 -0.22
N ILE A 212 -1.43 -10.36 0.98
CA ILE A 212 -1.78 -9.66 2.21
C ILE A 212 -0.75 -10.00 3.29
N GLY A 213 -0.22 -9.00 3.97
CA GLY A 213 0.81 -9.18 4.99
C GLY A 213 1.16 -7.87 5.67
N THR A 214 2.07 -7.91 6.64
CA THR A 214 2.65 -6.73 7.26
C THR A 214 3.43 -5.90 6.23
N PRO A 215 3.66 -4.59 6.47
CA PRO A 215 4.51 -3.77 5.60
C PRO A 215 5.88 -4.41 5.34
N TYR A 216 6.47 -5.02 6.37
CA TYR A 216 7.76 -5.71 6.27
C TYR A 216 7.69 -6.91 5.30
N GLU A 217 6.67 -7.76 5.42
CA GLU A 217 6.47 -8.93 4.55
C GLU A 217 6.23 -8.52 3.09
N ILE A 218 5.39 -7.50 2.85
CA ILE A 218 5.10 -7.01 1.49
C ILE A 218 6.36 -6.49 0.81
N TYR A 219 7.24 -5.79 1.55
CA TYR A 219 8.46 -5.21 1.02
C TYR A 219 9.61 -6.22 0.88
N ASN A 220 9.86 -7.02 1.93
CA ASN A 220 11.03 -7.91 2.01
C ASN A 220 10.74 -9.36 1.60
N ALA A 221 9.46 -9.74 1.53
CA ALA A 221 9.05 -11.09 1.15
C ALA A 221 7.93 -11.08 0.09
N PRO A 222 8.10 -10.34 -1.04
CA PRO A 222 7.07 -10.29 -2.08
C PRO A 222 6.82 -11.69 -2.65
N GLN A 223 5.53 -12.05 -2.81
CA GLN A 223 5.15 -13.40 -3.28
C GLN A 223 5.31 -13.57 -4.79
N ASN A 224 5.40 -12.47 -5.54
CA ASN A 224 5.57 -12.52 -6.99
C ASN A 224 6.29 -11.27 -7.52
N THR A 225 6.68 -11.30 -8.79
CA THR A 225 7.35 -10.19 -9.48
C THR A 225 6.50 -8.93 -9.54
N PHE A 226 5.16 -9.07 -9.62
CA PHE A 226 4.25 -7.92 -9.60
C PHE A 226 4.40 -7.14 -8.28
N ILE A 227 4.29 -7.80 -7.13
CA ILE A 227 4.44 -7.15 -5.81
C ILE A 227 5.84 -6.53 -5.68
N ALA A 228 6.87 -7.28 -6.05
CA ALA A 228 8.26 -6.85 -5.95
C ALA A 228 8.55 -5.59 -6.79
N GLY A 229 7.99 -5.51 -7.98
CA GLY A 229 8.11 -4.35 -8.88
C GLY A 229 7.13 -3.21 -8.57
N PHE A 230 5.99 -3.53 -7.95
CA PHE A 230 4.98 -2.52 -7.62
C PHE A 230 5.30 -1.78 -6.32
N VAL A 231 5.89 -2.45 -5.32
CA VAL A 231 6.19 -1.86 -3.99
C VAL A 231 7.68 -1.52 -3.88
N GLY A 232 7.95 -0.24 -3.66
CA GLY A 232 9.31 0.35 -3.57
C GLY A 232 9.52 1.45 -4.61
N ALA A 233 10.30 2.47 -4.24
CA ALA A 233 10.69 3.58 -5.11
C ALA A 233 12.19 3.87 -4.88
N PRO A 234 13.04 3.52 -5.87
CA PRO A 234 12.76 2.80 -7.10
C PRO A 234 12.23 1.37 -6.89
N ALA A 235 11.64 0.79 -7.94
CA ALA A 235 11.18 -0.59 -7.94
C ALA A 235 12.34 -1.59 -7.78
N MET A 236 12.03 -2.85 -7.45
CA MET A 236 13.02 -3.93 -7.46
C MET A 236 13.62 -4.08 -8.86
N ASN A 237 14.92 -4.23 -8.94
CA ASN A 237 15.63 -4.56 -10.18
C ASN A 237 15.39 -6.02 -10.53
N PHE A 238 15.15 -6.31 -11.81
CA PHE A 238 14.96 -7.67 -12.30
C PHE A 238 15.94 -7.98 -13.43
N ALA A 239 16.32 -9.24 -13.52
CA ALA A 239 16.99 -9.79 -14.69
C ALA A 239 16.66 -11.29 -14.83
N GLU A 240 16.51 -11.73 -16.07
CA GLU A 240 16.51 -13.15 -16.38
C GLU A 240 17.93 -13.70 -16.28
N VAL A 241 18.11 -14.77 -15.54
CA VAL A 241 19.42 -15.39 -15.31
C VAL A 241 19.35 -16.89 -15.55
N ARG A 242 20.49 -17.46 -15.97
CA ARG A 242 20.64 -18.89 -16.17
C ARG A 242 21.41 -19.50 -14.99
N LEU A 243 20.80 -20.46 -14.33
CA LEU A 243 21.43 -21.22 -13.26
C LEU A 243 22.53 -22.14 -13.85
N ILE A 244 23.72 -22.14 -13.25
CA ILE A 244 24.86 -22.93 -13.67
C ILE A 244 25.10 -24.08 -12.69
N THR A 245 25.20 -23.76 -11.40
CA THR A 245 25.35 -24.72 -10.31
C THR A 245 24.44 -24.35 -9.16
N ALA A 246 24.43 -25.11 -8.07
CA ALA A 246 23.69 -24.76 -6.84
C ALA A 246 24.21 -23.48 -6.14
N SER A 247 25.36 -22.95 -6.58
CA SER A 247 26.01 -21.78 -5.98
C SER A 247 26.47 -20.75 -7.01
N SER A 248 26.01 -20.85 -8.27
CA SER A 248 26.41 -19.90 -9.32
C SER A 248 25.32 -19.75 -10.39
N PHE A 249 25.23 -18.56 -10.96
CA PHE A 249 24.33 -18.22 -12.06
C PHE A 249 25.02 -17.27 -13.05
N ALA A 250 24.53 -17.22 -14.28
CA ALA A 250 25.00 -16.28 -15.29
C ALA A 250 23.97 -15.15 -15.49
N LEU A 251 24.45 -13.91 -15.42
CA LEU A 251 23.75 -12.71 -15.85
C LEU A 251 24.47 -12.15 -17.08
N GLY A 252 23.91 -12.35 -18.26
CA GLY A 252 24.61 -12.13 -19.51
C GLY A 252 25.88 -13.01 -19.60
N GLU A 253 27.03 -12.38 -19.82
CA GLU A 253 28.35 -13.07 -19.87
C GLU A 253 29.03 -13.21 -18.49
N THR A 254 28.51 -12.55 -17.45
CA THR A 254 29.08 -12.54 -16.10
C THR A 254 28.56 -13.73 -15.29
N ILE A 255 29.49 -14.57 -14.77
CA ILE A 255 29.17 -15.62 -13.82
C ILE A 255 29.33 -15.08 -12.40
N LEU A 256 28.29 -15.22 -11.60
CA LEU A 256 28.22 -14.76 -10.23
C LEU A 256 28.05 -15.92 -9.25
N GLU A 257 28.75 -15.84 -8.13
CA GLU A 257 28.65 -16.80 -7.03
C GLU A 257 27.62 -16.31 -6.00
N SER A 258 26.54 -17.04 -5.83
CA SER A 258 25.52 -16.83 -4.81
C SER A 258 24.71 -18.10 -4.64
N PRO A 259 24.19 -18.40 -3.44
CA PRO A 259 23.23 -19.48 -3.26
C PRO A 259 22.07 -19.35 -4.24
N VAL A 260 21.70 -20.42 -4.88
CA VAL A 260 20.64 -20.49 -5.89
C VAL A 260 19.53 -21.39 -5.35
N PRO A 261 18.26 -21.03 -5.49
CA PRO A 261 17.17 -21.88 -5.03
C PRO A 261 17.08 -23.16 -5.89
N PRO A 262 16.56 -24.26 -5.34
CA PRO A 262 16.21 -25.42 -6.14
C PRO A 262 15.09 -25.01 -7.12
N ALA A 263 15.43 -24.87 -8.37
CA ALA A 263 14.49 -24.55 -9.44
C ALA A 263 14.29 -25.73 -10.37
N ASN A 264 13.07 -25.90 -10.87
CA ASN A 264 12.74 -26.95 -11.85
C ASN A 264 13.22 -26.59 -13.26
N THR A 265 13.59 -25.32 -13.49
CA THR A 265 14.06 -24.81 -14.78
C THR A 265 15.42 -24.15 -14.62
N PRO A 266 16.29 -24.21 -15.65
CA PRO A 266 17.58 -23.52 -15.60
C PRO A 266 17.48 -22.00 -15.73
N GLN A 267 16.29 -21.45 -16.01
CA GLN A 267 16.05 -20.03 -16.17
C GLN A 267 15.09 -19.54 -15.10
N VAL A 268 15.50 -18.49 -14.39
CA VAL A 268 14.74 -17.86 -13.31
C VAL A 268 14.89 -16.33 -13.41
N ILE A 269 14.02 -15.60 -12.73
CA ILE A 269 14.15 -14.16 -12.58
C ILE A 269 14.86 -13.87 -11.25
N LEU A 270 15.97 -13.17 -11.35
CA LEU A 270 16.68 -12.55 -10.23
C LEU A 270 16.03 -11.22 -9.89
N GLY A 271 15.75 -10.97 -8.61
CA GLY A 271 15.28 -9.68 -8.11
C GLY A 271 16.21 -9.15 -7.01
N ILE A 272 16.60 -7.86 -7.09
CA ILE A 272 17.41 -7.20 -6.06
C ILE A 272 16.86 -5.77 -5.83
N ARG A 273 16.66 -5.40 -4.56
CA ARG A 273 16.24 -4.04 -4.21
C ARG A 273 17.37 -3.04 -4.49
N PRO A 274 17.05 -1.82 -5.00
CA PRO A 274 18.04 -0.78 -5.31
C PRO A 274 18.99 -0.42 -4.17
N GLU A 275 18.48 -0.40 -2.93
CA GLU A 275 19.27 -0.10 -1.73
C GLU A 275 20.13 -1.26 -1.23
N LYS A 276 20.01 -2.44 -1.84
CA LYS A 276 20.85 -3.61 -1.56
C LYS A 276 22.00 -3.76 -2.52
N LEU A 277 22.07 -2.91 -3.52
CA LEU A 277 23.18 -2.81 -4.48
C LEU A 277 24.17 -1.74 -4.05
N GLN A 278 25.46 -2.00 -4.29
CA GLN A 278 26.55 -1.07 -4.05
C GLN A 278 27.38 -0.89 -5.30
N CYS A 279 27.70 0.37 -5.65
CA CYS A 279 28.70 0.66 -6.66
C CYS A 279 30.10 0.47 -6.07
N VAL A 280 30.88 -0.39 -6.68
CA VAL A 280 32.26 -0.75 -6.29
C VAL A 280 33.20 -0.59 -7.49
N SER A 281 34.50 -0.84 -7.28
CA SER A 281 35.45 -0.93 -8.41
C SER A 281 34.99 -1.98 -9.43
N PRO A 282 35.13 -1.74 -10.75
CA PRO A 282 34.78 -2.70 -11.78
C PRO A 282 35.58 -4.02 -11.71
N ASP A 283 36.70 -4.02 -10.99
CA ASP A 283 37.54 -5.20 -10.76
C ASP A 283 37.24 -5.91 -9.43
N PHE A 284 36.21 -5.47 -8.72
CA PHE A 284 35.80 -6.12 -7.47
C PHE A 284 35.29 -7.53 -7.75
N LYS A 285 35.75 -8.49 -6.92
CA LYS A 285 35.40 -9.90 -7.09
C LYS A 285 33.89 -10.10 -6.96
N ASN A 286 33.31 -10.87 -7.87
CA ASN A 286 31.87 -11.19 -7.89
C ASN A 286 30.95 -9.96 -8.08
N ALA A 287 31.42 -8.93 -8.79
CA ALA A 287 30.62 -7.76 -9.15
C ALA A 287 30.17 -7.81 -10.61
N ILE A 288 29.01 -7.25 -10.87
CA ILE A 288 28.46 -7.10 -12.23
C ILE A 288 29.06 -5.82 -12.86
N LYS A 289 29.84 -5.97 -13.93
CA LYS A 289 30.38 -4.82 -14.66
C LYS A 289 29.25 -4.04 -15.33
N SER A 290 29.23 -2.73 -15.12
CA SER A 290 28.14 -1.86 -15.54
C SER A 290 28.64 -0.46 -15.84
N ILE A 291 27.89 0.30 -16.61
CA ILE A 291 28.19 1.70 -16.92
C ILE A 291 27.08 2.58 -16.29
N VAL A 292 27.48 3.63 -15.58
CA VAL A 292 26.55 4.62 -15.05
C VAL A 292 25.97 5.42 -16.20
N GLU A 293 24.65 5.30 -16.45
CA GLU A 293 23.98 6.01 -17.55
C GLU A 293 23.58 7.43 -17.15
N HIS A 294 22.92 7.57 -16.01
CA HIS A 294 22.58 8.87 -15.41
C HIS A 294 22.35 8.75 -13.90
N ILE A 295 22.33 9.91 -13.23
CA ILE A 295 22.15 10.01 -11.79
C ILE A 295 21.04 11.01 -11.50
N GLU A 296 20.06 10.59 -10.68
CA GLU A 296 19.01 11.44 -10.15
C GLU A 296 19.37 11.87 -8.73
N TYR A 297 19.45 13.18 -8.49
CA TYR A 297 19.71 13.75 -7.17
C TYR A 297 18.40 14.12 -6.49
N LEU A 298 18.07 13.43 -5.39
CA LEU A 298 16.83 13.63 -4.62
C LEU A 298 17.06 14.45 -3.34
N GLY A 299 18.21 15.09 -3.19
CA GLY A 299 18.60 15.93 -2.06
C GLY A 299 19.26 15.14 -0.94
N HIS A 300 18.57 14.23 -0.31
CA HIS A 300 19.09 13.40 0.80
C HIS A 300 19.66 12.05 0.32
N GLU A 301 19.41 11.69 -0.91
CA GLU A 301 19.91 10.47 -1.54
C GLU A 301 20.05 10.70 -3.04
N SER A 302 20.79 9.81 -3.72
CA SER A 302 20.84 9.75 -5.17
C SER A 302 20.46 8.37 -5.67
N VAL A 303 19.89 8.32 -6.87
CA VAL A 303 19.62 7.08 -7.59
C VAL A 303 20.49 7.05 -8.83
N CYS A 304 21.44 6.08 -8.87
CA CYS A 304 22.26 5.85 -10.03
C CYS A 304 21.55 4.82 -10.92
N HIS A 305 21.35 5.16 -12.18
CA HIS A 305 20.86 4.24 -13.19
C HIS A 305 22.06 3.65 -13.95
N VAL A 306 22.22 2.35 -13.85
CA VAL A 306 23.39 1.63 -14.35
C VAL A 306 22.99 0.62 -15.40
N ARG A 307 23.67 0.64 -16.53
CA ARG A 307 23.44 -0.26 -17.66
C ARG A 307 24.37 -1.46 -17.58
N ILE A 308 23.78 -2.64 -17.47
CA ILE A 308 24.48 -3.93 -17.41
C ILE A 308 24.62 -4.50 -18.81
N SER A 309 23.55 -4.42 -19.62
CA SER A 309 23.51 -4.85 -21.01
C SER A 309 22.55 -3.95 -21.80
N PRO A 310 22.45 -4.04 -23.13
CA PRO A 310 21.52 -3.22 -23.92
C PRO A 310 20.08 -3.23 -23.38
N ASP A 311 19.63 -4.35 -22.84
CA ASP A 311 18.26 -4.58 -22.38
C ASP A 311 18.08 -4.48 -20.84
N ILE A 312 19.18 -4.34 -20.08
CA ILE A 312 19.13 -4.35 -18.60
C ILE A 312 19.66 -3.02 -18.06
N LEU A 313 18.73 -2.21 -17.54
CA LEU A 313 19.02 -1.00 -16.78
C LEU A 313 18.55 -1.19 -15.35
N TRP A 314 19.48 -1.07 -14.39
CA TRP A 314 19.20 -1.21 -12.97
C TRP A 314 19.33 0.12 -12.25
N SER A 315 18.58 0.28 -11.16
CA SER A 315 18.70 1.42 -10.25
C SER A 315 19.48 1.01 -9.00
N VAL A 316 20.41 1.85 -8.59
CA VAL A 316 21.18 1.71 -7.34
C VAL A 316 20.89 2.92 -6.47
N LYS A 317 20.37 2.68 -5.28
CA LYS A 317 20.10 3.75 -4.32
C LYS A 317 21.34 3.99 -3.49
N ASN A 318 21.92 5.17 -3.61
CA ASN A 318 23.18 5.51 -2.95
C ASN A 318 23.09 6.88 -2.26
N THR A 319 23.62 6.97 -1.06
CA THR A 319 23.70 8.21 -0.29
C THR A 319 25.04 8.93 -0.45
N GLU A 320 26.09 8.25 -0.89
CA GLU A 320 27.48 8.74 -0.84
C GLU A 320 28.28 8.50 -2.14
N SER A 321 27.66 8.44 -3.31
CA SER A 321 28.42 8.07 -4.51
C SER A 321 29.27 9.20 -5.06
N THR A 322 30.54 8.93 -5.26
CA THR A 322 31.51 9.73 -6.02
C THR A 322 31.50 9.39 -7.51
N VAL A 323 30.50 8.64 -7.99
CA VAL A 323 30.41 8.20 -9.39
C VAL A 323 29.74 9.26 -10.26
N SER A 324 30.12 9.29 -11.52
CA SER A 324 29.59 10.20 -12.54
C SER A 324 29.00 9.42 -13.72
N ALA A 325 28.11 10.06 -14.48
CA ALA A 325 27.61 9.47 -15.71
C ALA A 325 28.77 9.15 -16.68
N GLY A 326 28.75 7.95 -17.26
CA GLY A 326 29.80 7.42 -18.11
C GLY A 326 30.85 6.59 -17.37
N ASP A 327 30.88 6.58 -16.03
CA ASP A 327 31.83 5.78 -15.27
C ASP A 327 31.54 4.28 -15.40
N LEU A 328 32.61 3.50 -15.52
CA LEU A 328 32.56 2.04 -15.42
C LEU A 328 32.62 1.66 -13.94
N VAL A 329 31.62 0.91 -13.48
CA VAL A 329 31.47 0.46 -12.09
C VAL A 329 31.20 -1.04 -12.01
N GLY A 330 31.51 -1.64 -10.87
CA GLY A 330 31.03 -2.95 -10.48
C GLY A 330 29.77 -2.79 -9.61
N LEU A 331 28.77 -3.66 -9.77
CA LEU A 331 27.65 -3.78 -8.83
C LEU A 331 27.86 -4.99 -7.95
N ALA A 332 27.96 -4.75 -6.66
CA ALA A 332 28.05 -5.79 -5.64
C ALA A 332 26.77 -5.85 -4.81
N PHE A 333 26.45 -7.04 -4.31
CA PHE A 333 25.33 -7.31 -3.42
C PHE A 333 25.63 -8.48 -2.49
N SER A 334 24.94 -8.52 -1.36
CA SER A 334 25.01 -9.65 -0.44
C SER A 334 24.10 -10.79 -0.91
N PRO A 335 24.46 -12.07 -0.73
CA PRO A 335 23.65 -13.22 -1.14
C PRO A 335 22.21 -13.22 -0.57
N ASP A 336 22.04 -12.71 0.64
CA ASP A 336 20.72 -12.57 1.31
C ASP A 336 19.84 -11.47 0.73
N ALA A 337 20.38 -10.60 -0.11
CA ALA A 337 19.64 -9.55 -0.80
C ALA A 337 18.87 -10.05 -2.03
N VAL A 338 19.13 -11.29 -2.44
CA VAL A 338 18.60 -11.85 -3.69
C VAL A 338 17.22 -12.45 -3.48
N HIS A 339 16.30 -12.10 -4.38
CA HIS A 339 15.00 -12.73 -4.52
C HIS A 339 14.94 -13.54 -5.81
N TRP A 340 14.41 -14.74 -5.73
CA TRP A 340 14.27 -15.63 -6.87
C TRP A 340 12.81 -15.80 -7.25
N PHE A 341 12.51 -15.70 -8.55
CA PHE A 341 11.16 -15.89 -9.06
C PHE A 341 11.19 -16.86 -10.24
N ASP A 342 10.15 -17.67 -10.34
CA ASP A 342 9.92 -18.54 -11.49
C ASP A 342 9.59 -17.70 -12.72
N GLN A 343 10.28 -17.95 -13.83
CA GLN A 343 10.15 -17.14 -15.05
C GLN A 343 8.74 -17.26 -15.67
N SER A 344 8.12 -18.44 -15.59
CA SER A 344 6.84 -18.69 -16.24
C SER A 344 5.64 -18.13 -15.48
N THR A 345 5.70 -18.17 -14.14
CA THR A 345 4.58 -17.80 -13.26
C THR A 345 4.80 -16.46 -12.58
N GLY A 346 6.04 -15.96 -12.52
CA GLY A 346 6.42 -14.79 -11.74
C GLY A 346 6.36 -15.02 -10.23
N MET A 347 6.06 -16.22 -9.76
CA MET A 347 5.93 -16.54 -8.33
C MET A 347 7.31 -16.68 -7.69
N ARG A 348 7.41 -16.24 -6.42
CA ARG A 348 8.65 -16.36 -5.64
C ARG A 348 8.99 -17.82 -5.41
N ILE A 349 10.25 -18.18 -5.68
CA ILE A 349 10.85 -19.47 -5.34
C ILE A 349 11.38 -19.35 -3.91
N LEU A 350 10.81 -20.13 -2.99
CA LEU A 350 11.25 -20.15 -1.59
C LEU A 350 12.45 -21.08 -1.43
N ASP A 351 13.49 -20.61 -0.75
CA ASP A 351 14.58 -21.45 -0.33
C ASP A 351 14.09 -22.44 0.76
N ARG A 352 14.20 -23.74 0.52
CA ARG A 352 13.76 -24.78 1.47
C ARG A 352 14.58 -24.80 2.76
N SER A 353 15.72 -24.10 2.83
CA SER A 353 16.61 -24.09 4.00
C SER A 353 16.16 -23.18 5.15
N VAL A 354 15.17 -22.27 4.94
CA VAL A 354 14.75 -21.28 5.95
C VAL A 354 13.59 -21.77 6.83
N ASN A 355 12.99 -22.93 6.54
CA ASN A 355 11.79 -23.41 7.25
C ASN A 355 12.05 -24.19 8.56
N THR A 356 13.28 -24.14 9.12
CA THR A 356 13.62 -24.90 10.33
C THR A 356 13.84 -24.06 11.59
N MET A 357 13.49 -22.77 11.62
CA MET A 357 13.72 -21.92 12.78
C MET A 357 12.46 -21.28 13.41
N HIS A 358 11.25 -21.74 13.11
CA HIS A 358 10.03 -21.31 13.83
C HIS A 358 9.08 -22.51 14.03
N THR A 359 9.47 -23.43 14.90
CA THR A 359 8.55 -24.31 15.63
C THR A 359 8.67 -24.05 17.12
#